data_a1c3377927162b4337e38ccaa53f6047
#
_entry.id   a1c3377927162b4337e38ccaa53f6047
#
_cell.length_a   1.000
_cell.length_b   1.000
_cell.length_c   1.000
_cell.angle_alpha   90.00
_cell.angle_beta   90.00
_cell.angle_gamma   90.00
#
_symmetry.space_group_name_H-M   'P 1'
#
loop_
_entity.id
_entity.type
_entity.pdbx_description
1 polymer ?
#
loop_
_entity_poly.entity_id
_entity_poly.type
_entity_poly.pdbx_seq_one_letter_code
_entity_poly.pdbx_strand_id
1 'polypeptide(L)'
;MDTSPEQLAIAIGKAMNGGAGTSYEALSLCQGGGHVERYAISANPRGFTWSATRLSDGSTQSFDPRTLTLDTDAGQRVMSIEQIPRSFPESVQLAFPLSLPIWGRDMDNYHPMAMEVKGADTTLLLRHRADPTIFGSFTFETESGIAKSYFTPSEVRKLERESKPDDGGIDFGFMAGHGQSLPPGVR
;
A
#
# COMPACT_ATOMS: atom_id res chain seq x y z
N MET A 1 4.76 27.32 4.63
CA MET A 1 4.45 27.33 3.16
C MET A 1 2.94 27.31 3.03
N ASP A 2 2.37 28.34 2.41
CA ASP A 2 0.93 28.34 2.15
C ASP A 2 0.65 27.41 0.97
N THR A 3 0.00 26.30 1.23
CA THR A 3 -0.47 25.38 0.20
C THR A 3 -1.68 26.01 -0.49
N SER A 4 -1.62 26.20 -1.81
CA SER A 4 -2.81 26.68 -2.51
C SER A 4 -3.93 25.63 -2.46
N PRO A 5 -5.21 26.04 -2.42
CA PRO A 5 -6.34 25.10 -2.46
C PRO A 5 -6.31 24.19 -3.68
N GLU A 6 -5.84 24.68 -4.81
CA GLU A 6 -5.72 23.91 -6.05
C GLU A 6 -4.66 22.81 -5.93
N GLN A 7 -3.48 23.13 -5.40
CA GLN A 7 -2.42 22.14 -5.18
C GLN A 7 -2.87 21.06 -4.20
N LEU A 8 -3.58 21.43 -3.14
CA LEU A 8 -4.13 20.48 -2.18
C LEU A 8 -5.15 19.56 -2.85
N ALA A 9 -6.05 20.09 -3.67
CA ALA A 9 -7.06 19.30 -4.38
C ALA A 9 -6.41 18.29 -5.36
N ILE A 10 -5.37 18.71 -6.08
CA ILE A 10 -4.61 17.83 -6.98
C ILE A 10 -3.93 16.70 -6.17
N ALA A 11 -3.29 17.02 -5.04
CA ALA A 11 -2.64 16.04 -4.19
C ALA A 11 -3.65 15.03 -3.61
N ILE A 12 -4.82 15.49 -3.16
CA ILE A 12 -5.92 14.64 -2.70
C ILE A 12 -6.37 13.70 -3.81
N GLY A 13 -6.66 14.22 -5.00
CA GLY A 13 -7.09 13.41 -6.15
C GLY A 13 -6.07 12.35 -6.52
N LYS A 14 -4.78 12.68 -6.48
CA LYS A 14 -3.69 11.74 -6.73
C LYS A 14 -3.61 10.66 -5.66
N ALA A 15 -3.67 11.04 -4.39
CA ALA A 15 -3.65 10.12 -3.26
C ALA A 15 -4.83 9.14 -3.26
N MET A 16 -6.03 9.62 -3.57
CA MET A 16 -7.24 8.79 -3.66
C MET A 16 -7.16 7.73 -4.75
N ASN A 17 -6.48 8.04 -5.85
CA ASN A 17 -6.29 7.15 -7.01
C ASN A 17 -4.93 6.45 -7.01
N GLY A 18 -4.14 6.62 -5.97
CA GLY A 18 -2.80 6.08 -5.87
C GLY A 18 -2.77 4.56 -6.01
N GLY A 19 -1.79 4.08 -6.76
CA GLY A 19 -1.64 2.65 -7.01
C GLY A 19 -2.61 2.04 -8.03
N ALA A 20 -3.52 2.83 -8.63
CA ALA A 20 -4.59 2.33 -9.52
C ALA A 20 -4.11 1.58 -10.77
N GLY A 21 -2.82 1.49 -11.02
CA GLY A 21 -2.26 0.86 -12.24
C GLY A 21 -1.45 -0.40 -12.04
N THR A 22 -1.02 -0.71 -10.83
CA THR A 22 -0.03 -1.76 -10.58
C THR A 22 -0.44 -2.70 -9.46
N SER A 23 -0.35 -4.01 -9.72
CA SER A 23 -0.34 -5.01 -8.64
C SER A 23 1.03 -4.95 -7.95
N TYR A 24 1.05 -5.10 -6.64
CA TYR A 24 2.29 -5.11 -5.87
C TYR A 24 2.17 -5.96 -4.61
N GLU A 25 3.31 -6.36 -4.11
CA GLU A 25 3.50 -7.01 -2.82
C GLU A 25 4.12 -6.02 -1.85
N ALA A 26 3.73 -6.10 -0.59
CA ALA A 26 4.22 -5.21 0.45
C ALA A 26 4.08 -5.82 1.85
N LEU A 27 4.86 -5.28 2.78
CA LEU A 27 4.63 -5.47 4.21
C LEU A 27 3.74 -4.34 4.72
N SER A 28 2.64 -4.70 5.35
CA SER A 28 1.74 -3.77 6.03
C SER A 28 1.90 -3.89 7.54
N LEU A 29 2.06 -2.75 8.20
CA LEU A 29 2.07 -2.64 9.66
C LEU A 29 0.84 -1.86 10.10
N CYS A 30 0.09 -2.44 11.02
CA CYS A 30 -1.08 -1.83 11.66
C CYS A 30 -0.82 -1.75 13.16
N GLN A 31 -0.92 -0.55 13.72
CA GLN A 31 -0.82 -0.31 15.16
C GLN A 31 -2.05 0.47 15.64
N GLY A 32 -2.76 -0.08 16.61
CA GLY A 32 -3.92 0.54 17.21
C GLY A 32 -4.39 -0.25 18.43
N GLY A 33 -5.11 0.39 19.37
CA GLY A 33 -5.65 -0.29 20.53
C GLY A 33 -4.62 -1.01 21.42
N GLY A 34 -3.35 -0.59 21.40
CA GLY A 34 -2.25 -1.25 22.15
C GLY A 34 -1.64 -2.46 21.46
N HIS A 35 -2.07 -2.81 20.27
CA HIS A 35 -1.56 -3.94 19.49
C HIS A 35 -0.79 -3.47 18.26
N VAL A 36 0.20 -4.28 17.87
CA VAL A 36 0.97 -4.09 16.63
C VAL A 36 0.91 -5.38 15.85
N GLU A 37 0.39 -5.31 14.63
CA GLU A 37 0.24 -6.43 13.72
C GLU A 37 1.00 -6.16 12.42
N ARG A 38 1.56 -7.22 11.84
CA ARG A 38 2.26 -7.17 10.55
C ARG A 38 1.66 -8.18 9.60
N TYR A 39 1.55 -7.77 8.34
CA TYR A 39 0.96 -8.58 7.28
C TYR A 39 1.83 -8.56 6.04
N ALA A 40 2.01 -9.71 5.41
CA ALA A 40 2.41 -9.77 4.01
C ALA A 40 1.15 -9.59 3.16
N ILE A 41 1.13 -8.60 2.28
CA ILE A 41 -0.03 -8.30 1.43
C ILE A 41 0.32 -8.40 -0.04
N SER A 42 -0.63 -8.88 -0.82
CA SER A 42 -0.67 -8.74 -2.27
C SER A 42 -1.91 -7.94 -2.64
N ALA A 43 -1.77 -6.89 -3.42
CA ALA A 43 -2.88 -6.02 -3.77
C ALA A 43 -2.87 -5.65 -5.25
N ASN A 44 -4.05 -5.67 -5.85
CA ASN A 44 -4.31 -5.12 -7.18
C ASN A 44 -5.42 -4.05 -7.06
N PRO A 45 -5.06 -2.78 -6.85
CA PRO A 45 -6.04 -1.70 -6.67
C PRO A 45 -7.01 -1.55 -7.84
N ARG A 46 -6.54 -1.75 -9.08
CA ARG A 46 -7.38 -1.67 -10.28
C ARG A 46 -8.43 -2.77 -10.34
N GLY A 47 -8.05 -3.97 -9.95
CA GLY A 47 -8.93 -5.14 -9.93
C GLY A 47 -9.71 -5.30 -8.65
N PHE A 48 -9.48 -4.46 -7.64
CA PHE A 48 -10.05 -4.59 -6.28
C PHE A 48 -9.78 -5.96 -5.63
N THR A 49 -8.74 -6.69 -6.08
CA THR A 49 -8.33 -7.96 -5.48
C THR A 49 -7.23 -7.72 -4.46
N TRP A 50 -7.26 -8.48 -3.39
CA TRP A 50 -6.21 -8.44 -2.40
C TRP A 50 -6.14 -9.74 -1.60
N SER A 51 -4.97 -10.00 -1.03
CA SER A 51 -4.75 -10.99 0.02
C SER A 51 -3.85 -10.40 1.10
N ALA A 52 -4.05 -10.85 2.33
CA ALA A 52 -3.25 -10.46 3.48
C ALA A 52 -2.98 -11.70 4.35
N THR A 53 -1.73 -11.94 4.68
CA THR A 53 -1.29 -12.99 5.61
C THR A 53 -0.71 -12.35 6.84
N ARG A 54 -1.30 -12.58 8.00
CA ARG A 54 -0.77 -12.11 9.29
C ARG A 54 0.52 -12.87 9.60
N LEU A 55 1.59 -12.15 9.92
CA LEU A 55 2.90 -12.77 10.13
C LEU A 55 3.05 -13.45 11.50
N SER A 56 2.20 -13.12 12.48
CA SER A 56 2.27 -13.69 13.83
C SER A 56 1.75 -15.12 13.93
N ASP A 57 0.73 -15.48 13.13
CA ASP A 57 0.05 -16.78 13.22
C ASP A 57 -0.21 -17.44 11.85
N GLY A 58 0.14 -16.76 10.75
CA GLY A 58 -0.09 -17.25 9.39
C GLY A 58 -1.54 -17.16 8.93
N SER A 59 -2.45 -16.55 9.71
CA SER A 59 -3.84 -16.39 9.30
C SER A 59 -3.98 -15.57 8.02
N THR A 60 -4.88 -15.99 7.14
CA THR A 60 -5.03 -15.40 5.82
C THR A 60 -6.41 -14.82 5.60
N GLN A 61 -6.46 -13.73 4.85
CA GLN A 61 -7.69 -13.15 4.33
C GLN A 61 -7.49 -12.78 2.87
N SER A 62 -8.50 -12.97 2.04
CA SER A 62 -8.45 -12.53 0.66
C SER A 62 -9.82 -12.14 0.13
N PHE A 63 -9.86 -11.32 -0.91
CA PHE A 63 -11.08 -10.90 -1.58
C PHE A 63 -10.95 -11.01 -3.09
N ASP A 64 -11.95 -11.67 -3.71
CA ASP A 64 -12.13 -11.73 -5.15
C ASP A 64 -13.43 -11.01 -5.55
N PRO A 65 -13.35 -9.87 -6.26
CA PRO A 65 -14.53 -9.13 -6.70
C PRO A 65 -15.34 -9.84 -7.80
N ARG A 66 -14.79 -10.86 -8.47
CA ARG A 66 -15.52 -11.62 -9.52
C ARG A 66 -16.60 -12.48 -8.89
N THR A 67 -16.32 -13.05 -7.73
CA THR A 67 -17.23 -13.89 -6.97
C THR A 67 -17.86 -13.14 -5.81
N LEU A 68 -17.43 -11.92 -5.54
CA LEU A 68 -17.78 -11.11 -4.37
C LEU A 68 -17.50 -11.86 -3.06
N THR A 69 -16.45 -12.66 -3.04
CA THR A 69 -16.16 -13.55 -1.93
C THR A 69 -15.01 -13.00 -1.08
N LEU A 70 -15.26 -12.90 0.20
CA LEU A 70 -14.25 -12.67 1.23
C LEU A 70 -13.93 -14.02 1.87
N ASP A 71 -12.70 -14.50 1.69
CA ASP A 71 -12.15 -15.67 2.36
C ASP A 71 -11.41 -15.26 3.62
N THR A 72 -11.65 -15.97 4.71
CA THR A 72 -10.94 -15.80 5.99
C THR A 72 -10.72 -17.16 6.63
N ASP A 73 -9.88 -17.25 7.63
CA ASP A 73 -9.70 -18.49 8.41
C ASP A 73 -11.00 -18.97 9.08
N ALA A 74 -11.95 -18.05 9.32
CA ALA A 74 -13.27 -18.38 9.85
C ALA A 74 -14.24 -18.93 8.78
N GLY A 75 -13.82 -18.94 7.52
CA GLY A 75 -14.62 -19.42 6.39
C GLY A 75 -14.88 -18.33 5.34
N GLN A 76 -15.68 -18.71 4.37
CA GLN A 76 -15.99 -17.91 3.19
C GLN A 76 -17.30 -17.14 3.37
N ARG A 77 -17.30 -15.86 2.98
CA ARG A 77 -18.48 -15.01 3.03
C ARG A 77 -18.69 -14.30 1.69
N VAL A 78 -19.88 -14.40 1.13
CA VAL A 78 -20.28 -13.59 -0.04
C VAL A 78 -20.70 -12.20 0.44
N MET A 79 -20.16 -11.18 -0.21
CA MET A 79 -20.39 -9.77 0.11
C MET A 79 -21.32 -9.13 -0.93
N SER A 80 -22.08 -8.12 -0.54
CA SER A 80 -22.76 -7.27 -1.52
C SER A 80 -21.82 -6.20 -2.07
N ILE A 81 -22.09 -5.71 -3.29
CA ILE A 81 -21.29 -4.64 -3.93
C ILE A 81 -21.23 -3.38 -3.05
N GLU A 82 -22.30 -3.08 -2.32
CA GLU A 82 -22.37 -1.91 -1.44
C GLU A 82 -21.46 -2.02 -0.20
N GLN A 83 -21.09 -3.25 0.19
CA GLN A 83 -20.23 -3.51 1.34
C GLN A 83 -18.75 -3.42 1.00
N ILE A 84 -18.35 -3.62 -0.27
CA ILE A 84 -16.96 -3.70 -0.69
C ILE A 84 -16.12 -2.48 -0.26
N PRO A 85 -16.54 -1.22 -0.50
CA PRO A 85 -15.73 -0.06 -0.14
C PRO A 85 -15.55 0.15 1.37
N ARG A 86 -16.41 -0.48 2.19
CA ARG A 86 -16.41 -0.34 3.65
C ARG A 86 -15.75 -1.50 4.38
N SER A 87 -15.35 -2.52 3.63
CA SER A 87 -14.95 -3.82 4.20
C SER A 87 -13.48 -4.15 4.02
N PHE A 88 -12.67 -3.18 3.57
CA PHE A 88 -11.23 -3.40 3.53
C PHE A 88 -10.68 -3.50 4.95
N PRO A 89 -10.04 -4.63 5.33
CA PRO A 89 -9.38 -4.75 6.61
C PRO A 89 -8.22 -3.76 6.70
N GLU A 90 -7.87 -3.36 7.91
CA GLU A 90 -6.82 -2.37 8.19
C GLU A 90 -5.50 -2.70 7.49
N SER A 91 -5.19 -4.00 7.38
CA SER A 91 -3.99 -4.52 6.74
C SER A 91 -3.82 -4.09 5.27
N VAL A 92 -4.91 -3.89 4.53
CA VAL A 92 -4.87 -3.54 3.11
C VAL A 92 -5.40 -2.14 2.79
N GLN A 93 -5.90 -1.37 3.76
CA GLN A 93 -6.51 -0.06 3.49
C GLN A 93 -5.55 0.95 2.84
N LEU A 94 -4.26 0.89 3.13
CA LEU A 94 -3.27 1.74 2.45
C LEU A 94 -3.11 1.37 0.97
N ALA A 95 -3.39 0.13 0.60
CA ALA A 95 -3.42 -0.27 -0.81
C ALA A 95 -4.68 0.24 -1.54
N PHE A 96 -5.71 0.60 -0.78
CA PHE A 96 -6.99 1.13 -1.27
C PHE A 96 -7.31 2.46 -0.57
N PRO A 97 -6.54 3.53 -0.81
CA PRO A 97 -6.61 4.78 -0.03
C PRO A 97 -8.01 5.39 0.02
N LEU A 98 -8.82 5.19 -1.03
CA LEU A 98 -10.20 5.68 -1.08
C LEU A 98 -11.07 5.12 0.06
N SER A 99 -10.71 3.96 0.65
CA SER A 99 -11.44 3.36 1.78
C SER A 99 -11.13 4.03 3.12
N LEU A 100 -10.07 4.82 3.22
CA LEU A 100 -9.69 5.53 4.45
C LEU A 100 -10.71 6.61 4.81
N PRO A 101 -11.02 6.82 6.10
CA PRO A 101 -12.01 7.81 6.57
C PRO A 101 -11.38 9.21 6.75
N ILE A 102 -10.68 9.71 5.70
CA ILE A 102 -9.83 10.91 5.79
C ILE A 102 -10.07 11.96 4.70
N TRP A 103 -11.03 11.73 3.80
CA TRP A 103 -11.20 12.57 2.61
C TRP A 103 -12.20 13.70 2.79
N GLY A 104 -12.79 13.82 3.98
CA GLY A 104 -13.77 14.87 4.29
C GLY A 104 -15.19 14.55 3.87
N ARG A 105 -15.50 13.28 3.53
CA ARG A 105 -16.87 12.81 3.29
C ARG A 105 -17.69 12.83 4.58
N ASP A 106 -19.00 12.79 4.51
CA ASP A 106 -19.88 12.91 5.68
C ASP A 106 -19.58 11.90 6.80
N MET A 107 -19.12 10.70 6.44
CA MET A 107 -18.78 9.63 7.39
C MET A 107 -17.30 9.63 7.80
N ASP A 108 -16.49 10.54 7.26
CA ASP A 108 -15.06 10.57 7.56
C ASP A 108 -14.79 11.32 8.87
N ASN A 109 -13.86 10.80 9.66
CA ASN A 109 -13.44 11.43 10.91
C ASN A 109 -12.48 12.59 10.69
N TYR A 110 -11.76 12.58 9.56
CA TYR A 110 -10.75 13.57 9.21
C TYR A 110 -11.02 14.19 7.83
N HIS A 111 -10.37 15.32 7.60
CA HIS A 111 -10.27 15.94 6.28
C HIS A 111 -8.87 16.51 6.06
N PRO A 112 -8.32 16.46 4.83
CA PRO A 112 -7.07 17.12 4.49
C PRO A 112 -7.20 18.64 4.58
N MET A 113 -6.22 19.30 5.21
CA MET A 113 -6.22 20.74 5.37
C MET A 113 -5.00 21.46 4.78
N ALA A 114 -3.89 20.75 4.66
CA ALA A 114 -2.63 21.25 4.10
C ALA A 114 -1.81 20.09 3.57
N MET A 115 -0.76 20.41 2.84
CA MET A 115 0.21 19.42 2.37
C MET A 115 1.64 19.92 2.48
N GLU A 116 2.58 18.98 2.59
CA GLU A 116 4.00 19.20 2.49
C GLU A 116 4.61 18.21 1.49
N VAL A 117 5.50 18.70 0.63
CA VAL A 117 6.28 17.85 -0.28
C VAL A 117 7.71 17.81 0.22
N LYS A 118 8.24 16.61 0.47
CA LYS A 118 9.60 16.39 0.93
C LYS A 118 10.25 15.26 0.14
N GLY A 119 11.18 15.61 -0.74
CA GLY A 119 11.80 14.64 -1.65
C GLY A 119 10.77 13.99 -2.56
N ALA A 120 10.71 12.66 -2.55
CA ALA A 120 9.76 11.88 -3.33
C ALA A 120 8.39 11.73 -2.67
N ASP A 121 8.17 12.28 -1.49
CA ASP A 121 6.96 12.05 -0.70
C ASP A 121 6.13 13.32 -0.56
N THR A 122 4.81 13.15 -0.61
CA THR A 122 3.82 14.16 -0.26
C THR A 122 3.09 13.71 1.01
N THR A 123 3.01 14.58 1.99
CA THR A 123 2.26 14.36 3.22
C THR A 123 1.08 15.31 3.30
N LEU A 124 -0.13 14.76 3.42
CA LEU A 124 -1.33 15.52 3.75
C LEU A 124 -1.43 15.65 5.27
N LEU A 125 -1.58 16.86 5.77
CA LEU A 125 -1.97 17.12 7.14
C LEU A 125 -3.49 16.97 7.25
N LEU A 126 -3.93 16.16 8.18
CA LEU A 126 -5.33 15.83 8.41
C LEU A 126 -5.81 16.53 9.69
N ARG A 127 -7.03 17.08 9.68
CA ARG A 127 -7.67 17.62 10.86
C ARG A 127 -8.91 16.82 11.19
N HIS A 128 -9.10 16.48 12.46
CA HIS A 128 -10.29 15.79 12.93
C HIS A 128 -11.51 16.69 12.87
N ARG A 129 -12.65 16.16 12.41
CA ARG A 129 -13.86 16.97 12.17
C ARG A 129 -14.54 17.46 13.46
N ALA A 130 -14.61 16.58 14.46
CA ALA A 130 -15.28 16.91 15.72
C ALA A 130 -14.38 17.68 16.71
N ASP A 131 -13.05 17.48 16.62
CA ASP A 131 -12.09 18.19 17.48
C ASP A 131 -10.93 18.74 16.62
N PRO A 132 -10.94 20.03 16.30
CA PRO A 132 -9.93 20.64 15.44
C PRO A 132 -8.53 20.73 16.06
N THR A 133 -8.35 20.34 17.32
CA THR A 133 -7.03 20.25 17.98
C THR A 133 -6.34 18.92 17.72
N ILE A 134 -7.08 17.92 17.20
CA ILE A 134 -6.57 16.59 16.85
C ILE A 134 -6.14 16.59 15.39
N PHE A 135 -4.90 16.18 15.16
CA PHE A 135 -4.31 16.09 13.83
C PHE A 135 -3.87 14.66 13.54
N GLY A 136 -3.84 14.35 12.25
CA GLY A 136 -3.25 13.17 11.68
C GLY A 136 -2.43 13.51 10.44
N SER A 137 -1.86 12.49 9.81
CA SER A 137 -1.16 12.64 8.54
C SER A 137 -1.36 11.44 7.63
N PHE A 138 -1.31 11.69 6.33
CA PHE A 138 -1.31 10.66 5.31
C PHE A 138 -0.18 10.95 4.33
N THR A 139 0.75 10.02 4.19
CA THR A 139 1.93 10.17 3.32
C THR A 139 1.85 9.21 2.15
N PHE A 140 2.15 9.70 0.97
CA PHE A 140 2.19 8.93 -0.27
C PHE A 140 3.37 9.38 -1.15
N GLU A 141 3.77 8.51 -2.06
CA GLU A 141 4.79 8.84 -3.05
C GLU A 141 4.24 9.87 -4.05
N THR A 142 4.95 10.98 -4.19
CA THR A 142 4.48 12.13 -4.98
C THR A 142 4.19 11.79 -6.43
N GLU A 143 4.98 10.92 -7.05
CA GLU A 143 4.84 10.60 -8.46
C GLU A 143 3.73 9.59 -8.71
N SER A 144 3.73 8.47 -8.01
CA SER A 144 2.78 7.36 -8.21
C SER A 144 1.46 7.51 -7.45
N GLY A 145 1.43 8.32 -6.39
CA GLY A 145 0.30 8.42 -5.46
C GLY A 145 0.16 7.23 -4.51
N ILE A 146 1.11 6.29 -4.52
CA ILE A 146 1.07 5.09 -3.68
C ILE A 146 1.22 5.47 -2.22
N ALA A 147 0.26 5.06 -1.39
CA ALA A 147 0.28 5.32 0.05
C ALA A 147 1.46 4.63 0.72
N LYS A 148 2.10 5.33 1.66
CA LYS A 148 3.20 4.84 2.49
C LYS A 148 2.83 4.74 3.95
N SER A 149 2.11 5.73 4.46
CA SER A 149 1.72 5.75 5.86
C SER A 149 0.47 6.58 6.12
N TYR A 150 -0.21 6.19 7.16
CA TYR A 150 -1.32 6.91 7.77
C TYR A 150 -1.11 6.94 9.28
N PHE A 151 -1.25 8.09 9.87
CA PHE A 151 -1.09 8.31 11.30
C PHE A 151 -2.24 9.14 11.86
N THR A 152 -2.77 8.70 12.99
CA THR A 152 -3.62 9.47 13.90
C THR A 152 -3.19 9.17 15.33
N PRO A 153 -3.66 9.92 16.33
CA PRO A 153 -3.34 9.59 17.73
C PRO A 153 -3.79 8.20 18.19
N SER A 154 -4.79 7.62 17.52
CA SER A 154 -5.32 6.30 17.86
C SER A 154 -4.72 5.13 17.07
N GLU A 155 -4.12 5.40 15.91
CA GLU A 155 -3.64 4.36 15.02
C GLU A 155 -2.50 4.81 14.11
N VAL A 156 -1.66 3.85 13.76
CA VAL A 156 -0.59 4.01 12.77
C VAL A 156 -0.68 2.87 11.77
N ARG A 157 -0.60 3.19 10.49
CA ARG A 157 -0.46 2.22 9.41
C ARG A 157 0.71 2.58 8.53
N LYS A 158 1.49 1.58 8.14
CA LYS A 158 2.61 1.75 7.21
C LYS A 158 2.56 0.67 6.15
N LEU A 159 2.97 1.03 4.95
CA LEU A 159 3.12 0.14 3.83
C LEU A 159 4.55 0.21 3.32
N GLU A 160 5.28 -0.89 3.43
CA GLU A 160 6.64 -1.03 2.94
C GLU A 160 6.62 -1.98 1.74
N ARG A 161 6.80 -1.42 0.55
CA ARG A 161 6.91 -2.23 -0.66
C ARG A 161 8.25 -2.93 -0.67
N GLU A 162 8.25 -4.22 -0.96
CA GLU A 162 9.49 -4.88 -1.34
C GLU A 162 9.97 -4.21 -2.63
N SER A 163 11.10 -3.53 -2.56
CA SER A 163 11.84 -3.18 -3.76
C SER A 163 12.20 -4.52 -4.39
N LYS A 164 11.56 -4.90 -5.50
CA LYS A 164 12.18 -5.89 -6.37
C LYS A 164 13.61 -5.38 -6.58
N PRO A 165 14.63 -6.19 -6.26
CA PRO A 165 15.97 -5.83 -6.68
C PRO A 165 15.83 -5.55 -8.17
N ASP A 166 16.27 -4.36 -8.59
CA ASP A 166 16.39 -4.02 -10.01
C ASP A 166 17.05 -5.23 -10.64
N ASP A 167 16.33 -5.96 -11.49
CA ASP A 167 16.94 -6.96 -12.37
C ASP A 167 17.81 -6.22 -13.39
N GLY A 168 18.73 -5.43 -12.88
CA GLY A 168 19.92 -5.04 -13.56
C GLY A 168 20.66 -6.33 -13.82
N GLY A 169 20.30 -6.97 -14.92
CA GLY A 169 20.94 -8.17 -15.39
C GLY A 169 22.42 -7.95 -15.36
N ILE A 170 23.07 -8.44 -14.32
CA ILE A 170 24.48 -8.77 -14.39
C ILE A 170 24.50 -9.92 -15.36
N ASP A 171 24.69 -9.54 -16.63
CA ASP A 171 25.07 -10.47 -17.69
C ASP A 171 26.39 -11.09 -17.27
N PHE A 172 26.31 -12.15 -16.49
CA PHE A 172 27.42 -13.05 -16.31
C PHE A 172 27.64 -13.70 -17.67
N GLY A 173 28.26 -12.93 -18.58
CA GLY A 173 28.87 -13.44 -19.79
C GLY A 173 29.74 -14.61 -19.37
N PHE A 174 29.16 -15.78 -19.46
CA PHE A 174 29.85 -17.05 -19.27
C PHE A 174 30.93 -17.09 -20.36
N MET A 175 32.14 -16.67 -20.00
CA MET A 175 33.32 -16.93 -20.80
C MET A 175 33.46 -18.43 -20.88
N ALA A 176 32.84 -19.01 -21.91
CA ALA A 176 33.16 -20.33 -22.38
C ALA A 176 34.64 -20.34 -22.73
N GLY A 177 35.45 -20.84 -21.80
CA GLY A 177 36.89 -21.00 -21.98
C GLY A 177 37.11 -21.85 -23.23
N HIS A 178 37.85 -21.26 -24.15
CA HIS A 178 38.48 -21.96 -25.23
C HIS A 178 39.28 -23.13 -24.66
N GLY A 179 38.75 -24.36 -24.85
CA GLY A 179 39.53 -25.56 -24.69
C GLY A 179 40.71 -25.55 -25.64
N GLN A 180 41.88 -25.26 -25.11
CA GLN A 180 43.12 -25.57 -25.80
C GLN A 180 43.24 -27.11 -25.80
N SER A 181 43.04 -27.70 -26.98
CA SER A 181 43.44 -29.06 -27.31
C SER A 181 44.93 -29.16 -27.22
N LEU A 182 45.44 -30.00 -26.31
CA LEU A 182 46.82 -30.42 -26.28
C LEU A 182 47.10 -31.31 -27.54
N PRO A 183 48.22 -31.12 -28.21
CA PRO A 183 48.60 -31.98 -29.36
C PRO A 183 48.99 -33.36 -28.87
N PRO A 184 48.71 -34.43 -29.65
CA PRO A 184 49.14 -35.78 -29.32
C PRO A 184 50.59 -36.02 -29.75
N GLY A 185 51.35 -36.65 -28.87
CA GLY A 185 52.54 -37.41 -29.22
C GLY A 185 53.86 -36.71 -28.98
N VAL A 186 54.68 -37.32 -28.05
CA VAL A 186 56.00 -37.85 -28.35
C VAL A 186 56.39 -38.80 -27.21
N ARG A 187 56.62 -40.06 -27.56
CA ARG A 187 57.37 -41.19 -26.95
C ARG A 187 57.84 -41.06 -25.49
#